data_d50f77f13e168c9484b9f4abcfd865d2
#
_entry.id   d50f77f13e168c9484b9f4abcfd865d2
#
_cell.length_a   1.000
_cell.length_b   1.000
_cell.length_c   1.000
_cell.angle_alpha   90.00
_cell.angle_beta   90.00
_cell.angle_gamma   90.00
#
_symmetry.space_group_name_H-M   'P 1'
#
loop_
_entity.id
_entity.type
_entity.pdbx_description
1 polymer ?
#
loop_
_entity_poly.entity_id
_entity_poly.type
_entity_poly.pdbx_seq_one_letter_code
_entity_poly.pdbx_strand_id
1 'polypeptide(L)'
;MLFRSAAFLINPGGDCHWAHSGDSRIYHYHNGKFMRKTLDHSYVQLLVKRGEITAEQANSHPQSNILMGCLGTETEPPVDVHFIPKLRTGDCLLACSDGVWHYFTDDEMGGVLERLSAREASEFLIDKARTRSQGGGDNLSLVVVKLEPLDS
;
A
#
# COMPACT_ATOMS: atom_id res chain seq x y z
N MET A 1 -13.11 2.27 18.74
CA MET A 1 -11.74 2.21 18.26
C MET A 1 -11.78 1.87 16.78
N LEU A 2 -11.17 2.66 15.91
CA LEU A 2 -11.21 2.50 14.46
C LEU A 2 -9.92 1.82 13.98
N PHE A 3 -10.05 0.79 13.13
CA PHE A 3 -8.91 0.04 12.59
C PHE A 3 -8.88 0.14 11.06
N ARG A 4 -7.70 0.39 10.54
CA ARG A 4 -7.37 0.23 9.13
C ARG A 4 -6.71 -1.12 8.96
N SER A 5 -7.04 -1.85 7.93
CA SER A 5 -6.51 -3.19 7.71
C SER A 5 -6.23 -3.45 6.26
N ALA A 6 -5.09 -4.07 6.00
CA ALA A 6 -4.71 -4.58 4.70
C ALA A 6 -4.09 -5.97 4.90
N ALA A 7 -4.55 -6.94 4.13
CA ALA A 7 -4.08 -8.32 4.23
C ALA A 7 -3.97 -8.95 2.84
N PHE A 8 -3.00 -9.82 2.66
CA PHE A 8 -2.91 -10.67 1.47
C PHE A 8 -2.55 -12.10 1.84
N LEU A 9 -3.01 -13.02 1.02
CA LEU A 9 -2.74 -14.44 1.12
C LEU A 9 -2.18 -14.94 -0.20
N ILE A 10 -1.03 -15.60 -0.15
CA ILE A 10 -0.44 -16.29 -1.31
C ILE A 10 -0.58 -17.79 -1.06
N ASN A 11 -1.27 -18.49 -1.95
CA ASN A 11 -1.41 -19.94 -1.87
C ASN A 11 -0.17 -20.66 -2.44
N PRO A 12 -0.01 -21.98 -2.20
CA PRO A 12 1.12 -22.74 -2.75
C PRO A 12 1.18 -22.75 -4.30
N GLY A 13 0.07 -22.51 -4.98
CA GLY A 13 0.02 -22.38 -6.44
C GLY A 13 0.47 -21.02 -6.97
N GLY A 14 0.79 -20.07 -6.08
CA GLY A 14 1.20 -18.72 -6.43
C GLY A 14 0.06 -17.72 -6.63
N ASP A 15 -1.19 -18.13 -6.43
CA ASP A 15 -2.31 -17.18 -6.51
C ASP A 15 -2.33 -16.29 -5.27
N CYS A 16 -2.59 -15.01 -5.48
CA CYS A 16 -2.67 -14.03 -4.41
C CYS A 16 -4.07 -13.44 -4.31
N HIS A 17 -4.61 -13.43 -3.11
CA HIS A 17 -5.81 -12.69 -2.74
C HIS A 17 -5.42 -11.59 -1.78
N TRP A 18 -5.89 -10.37 -2.00
CA TRP A 18 -5.77 -9.33 -1.00
C TRP A 18 -7.12 -8.72 -0.65
N ALA A 19 -7.22 -8.20 0.56
CA ALA A 19 -8.37 -7.46 1.04
C ALA A 19 -7.90 -6.26 1.86
N HIS A 20 -8.65 -5.16 1.81
CA HIS A 20 -8.37 -4.02 2.65
C HIS A 20 -9.64 -3.30 3.09
N SER A 21 -9.53 -2.56 4.19
CA SER A 21 -10.53 -1.62 4.69
C SER A 21 -9.80 -0.42 5.31
N GLY A 22 -10.08 0.77 4.78
CA GLY A 22 -9.40 2.02 5.16
C GLY A 22 -8.39 2.50 4.13
N ASP A 23 -7.29 3.08 4.58
CA ASP A 23 -6.24 3.72 3.78
C ASP A 23 -4.85 3.08 3.93
N SER A 24 -4.74 1.96 4.64
CA SER A 24 -3.56 1.10 4.49
C SER A 24 -3.58 0.46 3.12
N ARG A 25 -2.46 0.53 2.42
CA ARG A 25 -2.38 0.14 1.01
C ARG A 25 -1.63 -1.16 0.80
N ILE A 26 -2.02 -1.91 -0.22
CA ILE A 26 -1.27 -3.01 -0.79
C ILE A 26 -0.88 -2.62 -2.21
N TYR A 27 0.39 -2.79 -2.53
CA TYR A 27 0.98 -2.54 -3.83
C TYR A 27 1.48 -3.85 -4.43
N HIS A 28 1.32 -3.99 -5.73
CA HIS A 28 1.95 -5.04 -6.53
C HIS A 28 2.91 -4.41 -7.52
N TYR A 29 4.15 -4.88 -7.50
CA TYR A 29 5.21 -4.53 -8.43
C TYR A 29 5.70 -5.78 -9.17
N HIS A 30 6.22 -5.59 -10.38
CA HIS A 30 6.94 -6.62 -11.12
C HIS A 30 8.26 -6.03 -11.63
N ASN A 31 9.40 -6.57 -11.19
CA ASN A 31 10.73 -6.03 -11.47
C ASN A 31 10.80 -4.50 -11.28
N GLY A 32 10.37 -4.03 -10.13
CA GLY A 32 10.32 -2.61 -9.77
C GLY A 32 9.23 -1.77 -10.44
N LYS A 33 8.58 -2.30 -11.47
CA LYS A 33 7.52 -1.60 -12.18
C LYS A 33 6.20 -1.69 -11.42
N PHE A 34 5.57 -0.54 -11.19
CA PHE A 34 4.24 -0.48 -10.59
C PHE A 34 3.20 -1.17 -11.48
N MET A 35 2.46 -2.10 -10.88
CA MET A 35 1.38 -2.83 -11.55
C MET A 35 0.01 -2.35 -11.08
N ARG A 36 -0.21 -2.31 -9.77
CA ARG A 36 -1.47 -1.87 -9.15
C ARG A 36 -1.33 -1.64 -7.66
N LYS A 37 -2.32 -0.97 -7.09
CA LYS A 37 -2.50 -0.80 -5.64
C LYS A 37 -3.98 -0.79 -5.27
N THR A 38 -4.24 -0.93 -3.96
CA THR A 38 -5.57 -0.70 -3.39
C THR A 38 -5.99 0.76 -3.54
N LEU A 39 -7.31 1.01 -3.58
CA LEU A 39 -7.89 2.35 -3.56
C LEU A 39 -8.40 2.64 -2.15
N ASP A 40 -7.98 3.76 -1.58
CA ASP A 40 -8.33 4.13 -0.21
C ASP A 40 -9.84 4.31 -0.03
N HIS A 41 -10.36 3.88 1.10
CA HIS A 41 -11.71 4.22 1.54
C HIS A 41 -11.72 5.60 2.23
N SER A 42 -11.27 6.62 1.51
CA SER A 42 -11.13 8.00 1.99
C SER A 42 -12.05 8.96 1.25
N TYR A 43 -12.33 10.08 1.88
CA TYR A 43 -13.15 11.14 1.29
C TYR A 43 -12.52 11.69 0.00
N VAL A 44 -11.20 11.90 0.00
CA VAL A 44 -10.51 12.40 -1.20
C VAL A 44 -10.54 11.40 -2.35
N GLN A 45 -10.48 10.10 -2.06
CA GLN A 45 -10.63 9.07 -3.09
C GLN A 45 -12.04 9.09 -3.71
N LEU A 46 -13.07 9.39 -2.91
CA LEU A 46 -14.42 9.60 -3.42
C LEU A 46 -14.49 10.81 -4.36
N LEU A 47 -13.83 11.92 -4.01
CA LEU A 47 -13.77 13.11 -4.87
C LEU A 47 -13.05 12.83 -6.20
N VAL A 48 -11.94 12.07 -6.15
CA VAL A 48 -11.24 11.61 -7.37
C VAL A 48 -12.16 10.76 -8.24
N LYS A 49 -12.87 9.80 -7.65
CA LYS A 49 -13.82 8.94 -8.37
C LYS A 49 -14.97 9.70 -9.02
N ARG A 50 -15.39 10.83 -8.42
CA ARG A 50 -16.40 11.72 -8.97
C ARG A 50 -15.86 12.70 -10.00
N GLY A 51 -14.52 12.75 -10.19
CA GLY A 51 -13.87 13.70 -11.09
C GLY A 51 -13.81 15.14 -10.56
N GLU A 52 -14.07 15.34 -9.26
CA GLU A 52 -14.04 16.66 -8.61
C GLU A 52 -12.61 17.16 -8.37
N ILE A 53 -11.67 16.24 -8.13
CA ILE A 53 -10.24 16.52 -7.99
C ILE A 53 -9.40 15.47 -8.72
N THR A 54 -8.13 15.77 -9.01
CA THR A 54 -7.19 14.78 -9.57
C THR A 54 -6.55 13.94 -8.46
N ALA A 55 -5.91 12.82 -8.83
CA ALA A 55 -5.18 11.97 -7.89
C ALA A 55 -4.01 12.72 -7.22
N GLU A 56 -3.34 13.63 -7.97
CA GLU A 56 -2.29 14.48 -7.42
C GLU A 56 -2.83 15.46 -6.38
N GLN A 57 -3.98 16.06 -6.66
CA GLN A 57 -4.65 16.99 -5.73
C GLN A 57 -5.11 16.30 -4.45
N ALA A 58 -5.46 15.00 -4.52
CA ALA A 58 -5.89 14.23 -3.36
C ALA A 58 -4.80 14.14 -2.27
N ASN A 59 -3.54 14.02 -2.67
CA ASN A 59 -2.41 13.89 -1.73
C ASN A 59 -2.18 15.15 -0.88
N SER A 60 -2.49 16.32 -1.40
CA SER A 60 -2.32 17.62 -0.71
C SER A 60 -3.64 18.22 -0.20
N HIS A 61 -4.73 17.48 -0.33
CA HIS A 61 -6.05 17.98 0.06
C HIS A 61 -6.19 18.12 1.59
N PRO A 62 -6.77 19.20 2.12
CA PRO A 62 -6.93 19.42 3.56
C PRO A 62 -7.69 18.29 4.30
N GLN A 63 -8.53 17.57 3.59
CA GLN A 63 -9.34 16.47 4.12
C GLN A 63 -8.79 15.08 3.71
N SER A 64 -7.51 14.99 3.36
CA SER A 64 -6.88 13.74 2.95
C SER A 64 -6.93 12.63 4.02
N ASN A 65 -7.03 13.01 5.30
CA ASN A 65 -7.08 12.09 6.44
C ASN A 65 -8.50 11.60 6.79
N ILE A 66 -9.54 12.08 6.09
CA ILE A 66 -10.91 11.67 6.39
C ILE A 66 -11.20 10.32 5.75
N LEU A 67 -11.43 9.30 6.60
CA LEU A 67 -11.87 7.99 6.17
C LEU A 67 -13.38 7.97 5.99
N MET A 68 -13.83 7.35 4.90
CA MET A 68 -15.26 7.09 4.64
C MET A 68 -15.72 5.76 5.23
N GLY A 69 -14.77 4.89 5.61
CA GLY A 69 -15.06 3.62 6.24
C GLY A 69 -13.78 2.92 6.69
N CYS A 70 -13.90 2.22 7.80
CA CYS A 70 -12.85 1.40 8.40
C CYS A 70 -13.49 0.41 9.37
N LEU A 71 -12.74 -0.59 9.83
CA LEU A 71 -13.23 -1.53 10.81
C LEU A 71 -13.51 -0.85 12.16
N GLY A 72 -14.59 -1.25 12.84
CA GLY A 72 -14.96 -0.72 14.16
C GLY A 72 -15.92 0.48 14.13
N THR A 73 -16.47 0.81 12.97
CA THR A 73 -17.61 1.74 12.83
C THR A 73 -18.93 1.05 13.17
N GLU A 74 -19.97 1.82 13.48
CA GLU A 74 -21.34 1.29 13.71
C GLU A 74 -21.96 0.75 12.42
N THR A 75 -21.53 1.24 11.28
CA THR A 75 -21.96 0.78 9.96
C THR A 75 -21.03 -0.30 9.43
N GLU A 76 -21.53 -1.18 8.56
CA GLU A 76 -20.72 -2.18 7.89
C GLU A 76 -19.54 -1.52 7.15
N PRO A 77 -18.30 -1.90 7.45
CA PRO A 77 -17.14 -1.29 6.82
C PRO A 77 -17.03 -1.72 5.35
N PRO A 78 -16.58 -0.83 4.45
CA PRO A 78 -16.23 -1.24 3.10
C PRO A 78 -15.04 -2.19 3.14
N VAL A 79 -15.13 -3.30 2.42
CA VAL A 79 -14.03 -4.24 2.24
C VAL A 79 -13.88 -4.52 0.74
N ASP A 80 -12.77 -4.13 0.18
CA ASP A 80 -12.42 -4.46 -1.20
C ASP A 80 -11.52 -5.69 -1.24
N VAL A 81 -11.86 -6.62 -2.13
CA VAL A 81 -11.12 -7.86 -2.35
C VAL A 81 -10.60 -7.87 -3.78
N HIS A 82 -9.37 -8.34 -3.97
CA HIS A 82 -8.76 -8.46 -5.28
C HIS A 82 -8.00 -9.78 -5.41
N PHE A 83 -7.95 -10.30 -6.65
CA PHE A 83 -7.29 -11.54 -7.00
C PHE A 83 -6.20 -11.31 -8.06
N ILE A 84 -5.01 -11.85 -7.82
CA ILE A 84 -3.91 -11.88 -8.79
C ILE A 84 -3.58 -13.35 -9.05
N PRO A 85 -3.82 -13.86 -10.27
CA PRO A 85 -3.47 -15.24 -10.60
C PRO A 85 -1.95 -15.38 -10.78
N LYS A 86 -1.39 -16.44 -10.24
CA LYS A 86 -0.01 -16.91 -10.46
C LYS A 86 1.04 -15.80 -10.40
N LEU A 87 1.30 -15.34 -9.19
CA LEU A 87 2.51 -14.55 -8.94
C LEU A 87 3.75 -15.32 -9.43
N ARG A 88 4.70 -14.60 -9.99
CA ARG A 88 5.89 -15.14 -10.62
C ARG A 88 7.15 -14.49 -10.05
N THR A 89 8.28 -15.10 -10.29
CA THR A 89 9.59 -14.50 -10.00
C THR A 89 9.67 -13.06 -10.51
N GLY A 90 10.15 -12.15 -9.67
CA GLY A 90 10.18 -10.71 -9.92
C GLY A 90 8.94 -9.95 -9.41
N ASP A 91 7.88 -10.65 -9.02
CA ASP A 91 6.75 -10.02 -8.34
C ASP A 91 7.12 -9.65 -6.90
N CYS A 92 6.63 -8.49 -6.48
CA CYS A 92 6.78 -7.98 -5.13
C CYS A 92 5.44 -7.42 -4.63
N LEU A 93 5.08 -7.78 -3.42
CA LEU A 93 3.94 -7.20 -2.70
C LEU A 93 4.46 -6.35 -1.54
N LEU A 94 3.95 -5.13 -1.44
CA LEU A 94 4.21 -4.21 -0.32
C LEU A 94 2.86 -3.85 0.31
N ALA A 95 2.67 -4.16 1.58
CA ALA A 95 1.57 -3.62 2.37
C ALA A 95 2.12 -2.59 3.34
N CYS A 96 1.50 -1.41 3.44
CA CYS A 96 1.99 -0.38 4.33
C CYS A 96 0.89 0.58 4.81
N SER A 97 1.15 1.22 5.97
CA SER A 97 0.33 2.30 6.49
C SER A 97 0.59 3.63 5.78
N ASP A 98 -0.29 4.59 5.99
CA ASP A 98 -0.19 5.97 5.48
C ASP A 98 1.11 6.66 5.88
N GLY A 99 1.62 6.41 7.08
CA GLY A 99 2.92 6.91 7.52
C GLY A 99 4.11 6.51 6.63
N VAL A 100 3.95 5.51 5.77
CA VAL A 100 4.95 5.14 4.76
C VAL A 100 4.60 5.74 3.41
N TRP A 101 3.46 5.33 2.83
CA TRP A 101 3.16 5.67 1.44
C TRP A 101 2.97 7.17 1.18
N HIS A 102 2.63 7.96 2.20
CA HIS A 102 2.45 9.40 2.06
C HIS A 102 3.73 10.14 1.63
N TYR A 103 4.89 9.54 1.90
CA TYR A 103 6.20 10.15 1.66
C TYR A 103 6.91 9.64 0.39
N PHE A 104 6.26 8.80 -0.41
CA PHE A 104 6.87 8.23 -1.62
C PHE A 104 5.92 8.29 -2.80
N THR A 105 6.49 8.42 -3.99
CA THR A 105 5.76 8.07 -5.22
C THR A 105 5.76 6.56 -5.43
N ASP A 106 4.82 6.08 -6.23
CA ASP A 106 4.74 4.65 -6.59
C ASP A 106 6.04 4.17 -7.27
N ASP A 107 6.64 5.02 -8.12
CA ASP A 107 7.89 4.71 -8.83
C ASP A 107 9.11 4.71 -7.90
N GLU A 108 9.18 5.62 -6.93
CA GLU A 108 10.27 5.60 -5.93
C GLU A 108 10.27 4.28 -5.14
N MET A 109 9.11 3.85 -4.67
CA MET A 109 8.98 2.57 -3.96
C MET A 109 9.37 1.40 -4.87
N GLY A 110 8.93 1.41 -6.13
CA GLY A 110 9.29 0.40 -7.12
C GLY A 110 10.80 0.30 -7.32
N GLY A 111 11.49 1.43 -7.47
CA GLY A 111 12.95 1.47 -7.63
C GLY A 111 13.72 0.94 -6.42
N VAL A 112 13.21 1.16 -5.21
CA VAL A 112 13.77 0.59 -3.97
C VAL A 112 13.57 -0.93 -3.95
N LEU A 113 12.34 -1.38 -4.23
CA LEU A 113 11.98 -2.79 -4.23
C LEU A 113 12.70 -3.60 -5.32
N GLU A 114 13.08 -2.99 -6.44
CA GLU A 114 13.86 -3.64 -7.49
C GLU A 114 15.30 -3.94 -7.06
N ARG A 115 15.96 -2.97 -6.40
CA ARG A 115 17.41 -2.99 -6.17
C ARG A 115 17.82 -3.62 -4.86
N LEU A 116 16.96 -3.61 -3.86
CA LEU A 116 17.27 -4.05 -2.50
C LEU A 116 16.55 -5.37 -2.18
N SER A 117 17.11 -6.17 -1.28
CA SER A 117 16.41 -7.31 -0.71
C SER A 117 15.14 -6.85 0.04
N ALA A 118 14.23 -7.77 0.33
CA ALA A 118 13.00 -7.43 1.07
C ALA A 118 13.31 -6.77 2.42
N ARG A 119 14.35 -7.24 3.11
CA ARG A 119 14.78 -6.67 4.39
C ARG A 119 15.36 -5.28 4.23
N GLU A 120 16.34 -5.11 3.34
CA GLU A 120 16.98 -3.81 3.11
C GLU A 120 15.99 -2.76 2.59
N ALA A 121 15.06 -3.15 1.71
CA ALA A 121 13.99 -2.28 1.23
C ALA A 121 13.07 -1.82 2.37
N SER A 122 12.72 -2.74 3.29
CA SER A 122 11.89 -2.42 4.45
C SER A 122 12.60 -1.40 5.37
N GLU A 123 13.85 -1.63 5.69
CA GLU A 123 14.67 -0.74 6.52
C GLU A 123 14.81 0.63 5.86
N PHE A 124 15.15 0.66 4.55
CA PHE A 124 15.31 1.90 3.80
C PHE A 124 14.01 2.73 3.74
N LEU A 125 12.88 2.10 3.43
CA LEU A 125 11.59 2.80 3.33
C LEU A 125 11.17 3.40 4.68
N ILE A 126 11.34 2.67 5.79
CA ILE A 126 11.04 3.18 7.13
C ILE A 126 11.95 4.37 7.49
N ASP A 127 13.25 4.25 7.32
CA ASP A 127 14.20 5.31 7.68
C ASP A 127 14.00 6.57 6.82
N LYS A 128 13.73 6.38 5.53
CA LYS A 128 13.45 7.49 4.62
C LYS A 128 12.12 8.18 4.94
N ALA A 129 11.06 7.41 5.28
CA ALA A 129 9.78 7.97 5.71
C ALA A 129 9.96 8.80 6.99
N ARG A 130 10.67 8.30 8.00
CA ARG A 130 11.00 9.04 9.22
C ARG A 130 11.75 10.34 8.94
N THR A 131 12.73 10.31 8.05
CA THR A 131 13.48 11.49 7.65
C THR A 131 12.59 12.52 6.96
N ARG A 132 11.73 12.08 6.03
CA ARG A 132 10.82 12.96 5.28
C ARG A 132 9.69 13.54 6.13
N SER A 133 9.27 12.83 7.18
CA SER A 133 8.25 13.32 8.12
C SER A 133 8.77 14.37 9.11
N GLN A 134 10.08 14.62 9.14
CA GLN A 134 10.72 15.61 10.05
C GLN A 134 10.33 15.42 11.52
N GLY A 135 10.08 14.18 11.93
CA GLY A 135 9.68 13.85 13.30
C GLY A 135 8.19 14.07 13.61
N GLY A 136 7.41 14.56 12.66
CA GLY A 136 5.95 14.74 12.79
C GLY A 136 5.13 13.59 12.18
N GLY A 137 5.78 12.47 11.85
CA GLY A 137 5.15 11.34 11.19
C GLY A 137 4.27 10.49 12.10
N ASP A 138 3.27 9.87 11.51
CA ASP A 138 2.40 8.87 12.12
C ASP A 138 3.15 7.54 12.35
N ASN A 139 2.48 6.58 12.95
CA ASN A 139 3.00 5.23 13.11
C ASN A 139 3.34 4.61 11.75
N LEU A 140 4.52 4.01 11.67
CA LEU A 140 5.04 3.41 10.45
C LEU A 140 4.95 1.88 10.53
N SER A 141 4.28 1.27 9.58
CA SER A 141 4.29 -0.18 9.43
C SER A 141 4.32 -0.58 7.97
N LEU A 142 5.07 -1.62 7.65
CA LEU A 142 5.09 -2.21 6.32
C LEU A 142 5.46 -3.69 6.36
N VAL A 143 5.06 -4.39 5.32
CA VAL A 143 5.45 -5.78 5.01
C VAL A 143 5.85 -5.84 3.55
N VAL A 144 7.01 -6.42 3.27
CA VAL A 144 7.51 -6.66 1.91
C VAL A 144 7.63 -8.16 1.68
N VAL A 145 7.05 -8.65 0.60
CA VAL A 145 7.23 -10.02 0.10
C VAL A 145 7.73 -9.95 -1.32
N LYS A 146 8.87 -10.57 -1.60
CA LYS A 146 9.45 -10.70 -2.95
C LYS A 146 9.46 -12.16 -3.37
N LEU A 147 9.06 -12.41 -4.60
CA LEU A 147 9.13 -13.74 -5.21
C LEU A 147 10.46 -13.84 -5.97
N GLU A 148 11.37 -14.60 -5.40
CA GLU A 148 12.72 -14.81 -5.93
C GLU A 148 12.83 -16.21 -6.54
N PRO A 149 13.78 -16.46 -7.46
CA PRO A 149 14.08 -17.81 -7.93
C PRO A 149 14.46 -18.68 -6.72
N LEU A 150 14.05 -19.93 -6.73
CA LEU A 150 14.62 -20.91 -5.80
C LEU A 150 16.10 -21.08 -6.16
N ASP A 151 16.97 -20.83 -5.20
CA ASP A 151 18.39 -21.18 -5.34
C ASP A 151 18.50 -22.68 -5.60
N SER A 152 19.06 -23.03 -6.74
CA SER A 152 19.29 -24.41 -7.18
C SER A 152 20.50 -25.02 -6.50
#